data_62d7acfc9f04d1462c114d1146eff764
#
_entry.id   62d7acfc9f04d1462c114d1146eff764
#
_cell.length_a   1.000
_cell.length_b   1.000
_cell.length_c   1.000
_cell.angle_alpha   90.00
_cell.angle_beta   90.00
_cell.angle_gamma   90.00
#
_symmetry.space_group_name_H-M   'P 1'
#
loop_
_entity.id
_entity.type
_entity.pdbx_description
1 polymer ?
#
loop_
_entity_poly.entity_id
_entity_poly.type
_entity_poly.pdbx_seq_one_letter_code
_entity_poly.pdbx_strand_id
1 'polypeptide(L)'
;MRDMLGLAGTAKEVRLMLQKKMLKIDGKTARSPKQGIGLMDVLGLPTINSYYRMVLDKRGKLQMVKISEEEAGWKLTRIDDKKTIAGGKTQLNLHDGRNIVLDANQYKTGDVLKITIPEQKILASYSLEKGNTALITSGANVGNVAVVEEYEITRLPSENLVKFT
;
A
#
# COMPACT_ATOMS: atom_id res chain seq x y z
N MET A 1 -2.34 13.77 10.64
CA MET A 1 -1.62 15.06 10.83
C MET A 1 -1.68 15.51 12.28
N ARG A 2 -2.87 15.77 12.84
CA ARG A 2 -3.04 16.21 14.21
C ARG A 2 -2.70 15.10 15.20
N ASP A 3 -3.48 14.03 15.18
CA ASP A 3 -3.46 13.01 16.24
C ASP A 3 -2.30 12.00 16.12
N MET A 4 -1.83 11.72 14.90
CA MET A 4 -0.76 10.72 14.69
C MET A 4 0.65 11.34 14.57
N LEU A 5 0.77 12.55 14.04
CA LEU A 5 2.07 13.19 13.79
C LEU A 5 2.33 14.43 14.63
N GLY A 6 1.31 15.01 15.27
CA GLY A 6 1.46 16.23 16.06
C GLY A 6 1.90 17.47 15.27
N LEU A 7 1.84 17.42 13.93
CA LEU A 7 2.30 18.49 13.03
C LEU A 7 1.29 19.64 12.87
N ALA A 8 0.10 19.48 13.42
CA ALA A 8 -0.94 20.50 13.47
C ALA A 8 -1.71 20.37 14.78
N GLY A 9 -2.00 21.47 15.46
CA GLY A 9 -2.77 21.48 16.70
C GLY A 9 -4.28 21.42 16.45
N THR A 10 -4.74 21.96 15.32
CA THR A 10 -6.16 22.12 15.01
C THR A 10 -6.53 21.62 13.61
N ALA A 11 -7.80 21.27 13.42
CA ALA A 11 -8.33 20.92 12.10
C ALA A 11 -8.29 22.12 11.12
N LYS A 12 -8.32 23.35 11.63
CA LYS A 12 -8.19 24.57 10.81
C LYS A 12 -6.80 24.68 10.18
N GLU A 13 -5.76 24.38 10.95
CA GLU A 13 -4.38 24.35 10.45
C GLU A 13 -4.20 23.29 9.36
N VAL A 14 -4.75 22.08 9.56
CA VAL A 14 -4.71 21.04 8.52
C VAL A 14 -5.38 21.51 7.23
N ARG A 15 -6.53 22.19 7.32
CA ARG A 15 -7.20 22.78 6.13
C ARG A 15 -6.34 23.83 5.45
N LEU A 16 -5.66 24.67 6.22
CA LEU A 16 -4.75 25.69 5.69
C LEU A 16 -3.56 25.04 4.97
N MET A 17 -2.98 23.97 5.53
CA MET A 17 -1.89 23.21 4.88
C MET A 17 -2.36 22.60 3.54
N LEU A 18 -3.58 22.09 3.48
CA LEU A 18 -4.19 21.58 2.25
C LEU A 18 -4.40 22.68 1.20
N GLN A 19 -4.94 23.83 1.61
CA GLN A 19 -5.13 24.99 0.72
C GLN A 19 -3.79 25.47 0.13
N LYS A 20 -2.73 25.48 0.95
CA LYS A 20 -1.37 25.83 0.52
C LYS A 20 -0.67 24.68 -0.26
N LYS A 21 -1.36 23.57 -0.53
CA LYS A 21 -0.83 22.41 -1.28
C LYS A 21 0.45 21.81 -0.67
N MET A 22 0.63 21.94 0.64
CA MET A 22 1.82 21.46 1.36
C MET A 22 1.81 19.95 1.60
N LEU A 23 0.67 19.29 1.40
CA LEU A 23 0.49 17.85 1.65
C LEU A 23 0.37 17.09 0.35
N LYS A 24 1.13 16.01 0.24
CA LYS A 24 1.04 15.04 -0.87
C LYS A 24 0.71 13.66 -0.31
N ILE A 25 -0.20 12.95 -0.97
CA ILE A 25 -0.50 11.54 -0.72
C ILE A 25 -0.13 10.78 -1.99
N ASP A 26 0.76 9.81 -1.87
CA ASP A 26 1.31 9.05 -2.99
C ASP A 26 1.78 9.96 -4.16
N GLY A 27 2.53 10.99 -3.82
CA GLY A 27 3.07 11.97 -4.78
C GLY A 27 2.07 12.97 -5.33
N LYS A 28 0.75 12.77 -5.12
CA LYS A 28 -0.32 13.68 -5.59
C LYS A 28 -0.71 14.65 -4.48
N THR A 29 -0.94 15.92 -4.83
CA THR A 29 -1.40 16.93 -3.87
C THR A 29 -2.74 16.54 -3.25
N ALA A 30 -2.80 16.45 -1.94
CA ALA A 30 -4.04 16.20 -1.21
C ALA A 30 -4.98 17.41 -1.32
N ARG A 31 -6.27 17.16 -1.61
CA ARG A 31 -7.26 18.22 -1.88
C ARG A 31 -8.31 18.34 -0.79
N SER A 32 -8.55 17.29 -0.05
CA SER A 32 -9.63 17.23 0.93
C SER A 32 -9.13 16.73 2.28
N PRO A 33 -9.61 17.29 3.40
CA PRO A 33 -9.31 16.77 4.73
C PRO A 33 -9.98 15.40 4.98
N LYS A 34 -10.93 15.00 4.13
CA LYS A 34 -11.59 13.68 4.19
C LYS A 34 -10.93 12.64 3.30
N GLN A 35 -9.83 12.98 2.62
CA GLN A 35 -9.11 12.01 1.80
C GLN A 35 -8.49 10.94 2.69
N GLY A 36 -8.84 9.68 2.45
CA GLY A 36 -8.31 8.53 3.18
C GLY A 36 -6.84 8.30 2.88
N ILE A 37 -6.14 7.72 3.85
CA ILE A 37 -4.78 7.21 3.72
C ILE A 37 -4.82 5.78 4.22
N GLY A 38 -4.46 4.83 3.36
CA GLY A 38 -4.49 3.40 3.65
C GLY A 38 -3.12 2.80 3.92
N LEU A 39 -3.09 1.48 4.08
CA LEU A 39 -1.87 0.71 4.27
C LEU A 39 -0.89 0.94 3.09
N MET A 40 0.38 1.13 3.41
CA MET A 40 1.49 1.41 2.49
C MET A 40 1.43 2.77 1.78
N ASP A 41 0.39 3.58 1.96
CA ASP A 41 0.34 4.93 1.39
C ASP A 41 1.44 5.81 1.97
N VAL A 42 1.95 6.71 1.16
CA VAL A 42 3.00 7.65 1.52
C VAL A 42 2.44 9.06 1.67
N LEU A 43 2.60 9.63 2.85
CA LEU A 43 2.32 11.03 3.12
C LEU A 43 3.60 11.84 3.03
N GLY A 44 3.66 12.80 2.11
CA GLY A 44 4.79 13.71 1.93
C GLY A 44 4.46 15.13 2.33
N LEU A 45 5.41 15.75 3.04
CA LEU A 45 5.44 17.19 3.33
C LEU A 45 6.73 17.78 2.75
N PRO A 46 6.77 18.08 1.44
CA PRO A 46 8.00 18.55 0.79
C PRO A 46 8.56 19.83 1.41
N THR A 47 7.70 20.71 1.92
CA THR A 47 8.08 22.00 2.52
C THR A 47 9.03 21.84 3.73
N ILE A 48 8.89 20.73 4.46
CA ILE A 48 9.72 20.43 5.64
C ILE A 48 10.58 19.18 5.42
N ASN A 49 10.66 18.71 4.17
CA ASN A 49 11.40 17.52 3.76
C ASN A 49 11.12 16.30 4.66
N SER A 50 9.85 16.05 4.94
CA SER A 50 9.41 14.96 5.82
C SER A 50 8.42 14.06 5.11
N TYR A 51 8.72 12.75 5.13
CA TYR A 51 7.93 11.74 4.48
C TYR A 51 7.57 10.64 5.48
N TYR A 52 6.37 10.11 5.36
CA TYR A 52 5.84 9.08 6.27
C TYR A 52 5.12 8.01 5.46
N ARG A 53 5.27 6.76 5.87
CA ARG A 53 4.53 5.62 5.32
C ARG A 53 3.55 5.10 6.35
N MET A 54 2.34 4.79 5.89
CA MET A 54 1.32 4.16 6.71
C MET A 54 1.61 2.66 6.81
N VAL A 55 1.80 2.16 8.02
CA VAL A 55 2.05 0.74 8.32
C VAL A 55 1.12 0.25 9.42
N LEU A 56 1.07 -1.07 9.61
CA LEU A 56 0.36 -1.69 10.74
C LEU A 56 1.32 -1.89 11.92
N ASP A 57 0.87 -1.59 13.11
CA ASP A 57 1.53 -2.00 14.34
C ASP A 57 1.13 -3.45 14.72
N LYS A 58 1.79 -4.01 15.74
CA LYS A 58 1.50 -5.36 16.25
C LYS A 58 0.08 -5.52 16.84
N ARG A 59 -0.67 -4.45 16.98
CA ARG A 59 -2.06 -4.44 17.46
C ARG A 59 -3.06 -4.25 16.31
N GLY A 60 -2.59 -4.24 15.07
CA GLY A 60 -3.41 -4.01 13.89
C GLY A 60 -3.87 -2.57 13.69
N LYS A 61 -3.28 -1.61 14.40
CA LYS A 61 -3.58 -0.19 14.22
C LYS A 61 -2.65 0.41 13.18
N LEU A 62 -3.22 1.28 12.35
CA LEU A 62 -2.44 2.06 11.39
C LEU A 62 -1.58 3.10 12.14
N GLN A 63 -0.30 3.12 11.84
CA GLN A 63 0.62 4.14 12.33
C GLN A 63 1.49 4.69 11.21
N MET A 64 1.95 5.93 11.39
CA MET A 64 2.83 6.61 10.47
C MET A 64 4.29 6.43 10.89
N VAL A 65 5.11 5.87 10.02
CA VAL A 65 6.56 5.72 10.22
C VAL A 65 7.28 6.70 9.31
N LYS A 66 8.23 7.43 9.85
CA LYS A 66 9.07 8.35 9.07
C LYS A 66 10.00 7.54 8.15
N ILE A 67 10.07 7.96 6.89
CA ILE A 67 10.88 7.33 5.85
C ILE A 67 11.78 8.36 5.16
N SER A 68 12.76 7.90 4.40
CA SER A 68 13.60 8.76 3.56
C SER A 68 12.83 9.26 2.32
N GLU A 69 13.37 10.28 1.66
CA GLU A 69 12.83 10.79 0.40
C GLU A 69 12.88 9.75 -0.73
N GLU A 70 13.95 8.96 -0.78
CA GLU A 70 14.10 7.87 -1.75
C GLU A 70 13.02 6.80 -1.57
N GLU A 71 12.73 6.43 -0.32
CA GLU A 71 11.65 5.49 -0.01
C GLU A 71 10.26 6.07 -0.32
N ALA A 72 10.10 7.38 -0.27
CA ALA A 72 8.84 8.04 -0.60
C ALA A 72 8.49 7.98 -2.10
N GLY A 73 9.42 7.58 -2.96
CA GLY A 73 9.20 7.44 -4.40
C GLY A 73 8.49 6.16 -4.84
N TRP A 74 8.29 5.19 -3.94
CA TRP A 74 7.68 3.90 -4.26
C TRP A 74 6.80 3.38 -3.13
N LYS A 75 5.92 2.44 -3.46
CA LYS A 75 5.13 1.70 -2.46
C LYS A 75 4.91 0.25 -2.87
N LEU A 76 4.54 -0.58 -1.89
CA LEU A 76 4.14 -1.96 -2.10
C LEU A 76 2.62 -2.05 -2.22
N THR A 77 2.13 -2.79 -3.22
CA THR A 77 0.70 -3.00 -3.45
C THR A 77 0.44 -4.45 -3.78
N ARG A 78 -0.55 -5.07 -3.10
CA ARG A 78 -0.98 -6.44 -3.36
C ARG A 78 -1.96 -6.45 -4.53
N ILE A 79 -1.88 -7.48 -5.36
CA ILE A 79 -2.87 -7.78 -6.41
C ILE A 79 -4.05 -8.50 -5.76
N ASP A 80 -5.20 -7.86 -5.69
CA ASP A 80 -6.41 -8.44 -5.12
C ASP A 80 -7.21 -9.21 -6.16
N ASP A 81 -7.25 -8.72 -7.40
CA ASP A 81 -8.00 -9.35 -8.48
C ASP A 81 -7.37 -9.07 -9.85
N LYS A 82 -7.69 -9.90 -10.82
CA LYS A 82 -7.28 -9.76 -12.22
C LYS A 82 -8.48 -9.91 -13.15
N LYS A 83 -8.56 -9.05 -14.15
CA LYS A 83 -9.60 -9.13 -15.19
C LYS A 83 -9.00 -9.02 -16.58
N THR A 84 -9.48 -9.85 -17.49
CA THR A 84 -9.20 -9.66 -18.92
C THR A 84 -10.14 -8.58 -19.45
N ILE A 85 -9.57 -7.57 -20.10
CA ILE A 85 -10.31 -6.46 -20.71
C ILE A 85 -10.24 -6.55 -22.25
N ALA A 86 -10.96 -5.67 -22.93
CA ALA A 86 -10.99 -5.60 -24.38
C ALA A 86 -9.56 -5.50 -24.97
N GLY A 87 -9.33 -6.21 -26.08
CA GLY A 87 -8.02 -6.31 -26.71
C GLY A 87 -7.08 -7.35 -26.09
N GLY A 88 -7.59 -8.27 -25.25
CA GLY A 88 -6.80 -9.34 -24.64
C GLY A 88 -5.82 -8.89 -23.55
N LYS A 89 -5.90 -7.64 -23.12
CA LYS A 89 -5.06 -7.08 -22.07
C LYS A 89 -5.55 -7.54 -20.68
N THR A 90 -4.62 -7.57 -19.72
CA THR A 90 -4.92 -7.92 -18.32
C THR A 90 -4.91 -6.66 -17.47
N GLN A 91 -6.01 -6.42 -16.74
CA GLN A 91 -6.10 -5.42 -15.72
C GLN A 91 -5.85 -6.06 -14.35
N LEU A 92 -4.89 -5.52 -13.62
CA LEU A 92 -4.61 -5.85 -12.22
C LEU A 92 -5.32 -4.84 -11.31
N ASN A 93 -6.13 -5.34 -10.39
CA ASN A 93 -6.77 -4.51 -9.36
C ASN A 93 -5.96 -4.61 -8.08
N LEU A 94 -5.48 -3.48 -7.58
CA LEU A 94 -4.61 -3.40 -6.42
C LEU A 94 -5.42 -3.09 -5.15
N HIS A 95 -4.92 -3.50 -3.98
CA HIS A 95 -5.58 -3.34 -2.68
C HIS A 95 -5.90 -1.88 -2.32
N ASP A 96 -5.21 -0.92 -2.91
CA ASP A 96 -5.43 0.52 -2.71
C ASP A 96 -6.44 1.14 -3.70
N GLY A 97 -7.11 0.29 -4.51
CA GLY A 97 -8.09 0.70 -5.51
C GLY A 97 -7.50 1.17 -6.83
N ARG A 98 -6.18 1.13 -7.01
CA ARG A 98 -5.54 1.43 -8.30
C ARG A 98 -5.65 0.25 -9.24
N ASN A 99 -5.62 0.53 -10.54
CA ASN A 99 -5.60 -0.47 -11.59
C ASN A 99 -4.40 -0.26 -12.48
N ILE A 100 -3.75 -1.35 -12.86
CA ILE A 100 -2.64 -1.37 -13.83
C ILE A 100 -3.05 -2.27 -14.98
N VAL A 101 -2.94 -1.78 -16.20
CA VAL A 101 -3.24 -2.53 -17.42
C VAL A 101 -1.94 -2.98 -18.06
N LEU A 102 -1.85 -4.28 -18.36
CA LEU A 102 -0.69 -4.93 -18.96
C LEU A 102 -1.10 -5.70 -20.21
N ASP A 103 -0.18 -5.77 -21.17
CA ASP A 103 -0.39 -6.55 -22.41
C ASP A 103 -0.25 -8.06 -22.17
N ALA A 104 0.48 -8.48 -21.14
CA ALA A 104 0.71 -9.89 -20.80
C ALA A 104 0.31 -10.20 -19.34
N ASN A 105 -0.26 -11.38 -19.12
CA ASN A 105 -0.63 -11.87 -17.80
C ASN A 105 0.53 -12.68 -17.17
N GLN A 106 1.44 -12.01 -16.50
CA GLN A 106 2.60 -12.63 -15.85
C GLN A 106 2.53 -12.66 -14.32
N TYR A 107 1.53 -12.02 -13.71
CA TYR A 107 1.40 -11.94 -12.25
C TYR A 107 0.20 -12.76 -11.76
N LYS A 108 0.26 -13.23 -10.52
CA LYS A 108 -0.81 -13.97 -9.84
C LYS A 108 -1.53 -13.07 -8.83
N THR A 109 -2.77 -13.40 -8.51
CA THR A 109 -3.47 -12.79 -7.36
C THR A 109 -2.74 -13.18 -6.07
N GLY A 110 -2.60 -12.22 -5.14
CA GLY A 110 -1.79 -12.39 -3.93
C GLY A 110 -0.35 -11.91 -4.06
N ASP A 111 0.19 -11.79 -5.29
CA ASP A 111 1.53 -11.20 -5.49
C ASP A 111 1.54 -9.72 -5.08
N VAL A 112 2.69 -9.26 -4.62
CA VAL A 112 2.93 -7.87 -4.24
C VAL A 112 3.82 -7.20 -5.28
N LEU A 113 3.39 -6.05 -5.76
CA LEU A 113 4.12 -5.22 -6.69
C LEU A 113 4.76 -4.04 -5.97
N LYS A 114 6.04 -3.79 -6.25
CA LYS A 114 6.70 -2.53 -5.92
C LYS A 114 6.50 -1.57 -7.08
N ILE A 115 5.72 -0.52 -6.86
CA ILE A 115 5.38 0.46 -7.89
C ILE A 115 5.93 1.83 -7.56
N THR A 116 6.28 2.61 -8.59
CA THR A 116 6.62 4.03 -8.42
C THR A 116 5.36 4.85 -8.15
N ILE A 117 5.50 5.91 -7.40
CA ILE A 117 4.48 6.91 -7.16
C ILE A 117 4.98 8.28 -7.61
N PRO A 118 4.16 9.08 -8.33
CA PRO A 118 2.76 8.86 -8.70
C PRO A 118 2.54 8.05 -10.00
N GLU A 119 3.57 7.67 -10.73
CA GLU A 119 3.50 7.15 -12.13
C GLU A 119 2.98 5.72 -12.25
N GLN A 120 3.03 4.91 -11.20
CA GLN A 120 2.58 3.51 -11.15
C GLN A 120 3.37 2.55 -12.07
N LYS A 121 4.65 2.81 -12.30
CA LYS A 121 5.52 1.87 -13.00
C LYS A 121 5.93 0.73 -12.06
N ILE A 122 5.87 -0.51 -12.54
CA ILE A 122 6.29 -1.67 -11.77
C ILE A 122 7.82 -1.72 -11.75
N LEU A 123 8.41 -1.68 -10.55
CA LEU A 123 9.85 -1.80 -10.33
C LEU A 123 10.27 -3.23 -10.04
N ALA A 124 9.46 -3.95 -9.25
CA ALA A 124 9.71 -5.33 -8.83
C ALA A 124 8.39 -6.02 -8.48
N SER A 125 8.40 -7.34 -8.47
CA SER A 125 7.29 -8.17 -8.02
C SER A 125 7.80 -9.20 -7.02
N TYR A 126 6.98 -9.49 -6.02
CA TYR A 126 7.24 -10.47 -4.98
C TYR A 126 6.08 -11.46 -4.98
N SER A 127 6.35 -12.71 -5.35
CA SER A 127 5.35 -13.78 -5.35
C SER A 127 5.04 -14.25 -3.93
N LEU A 128 3.81 -14.68 -3.70
CA LEU A 128 3.41 -15.32 -2.45
C LEU A 128 3.80 -16.81 -2.52
N GLU A 129 5.08 -17.10 -2.26
CA GLU A 129 5.66 -18.44 -2.34
C GLU A 129 6.43 -18.78 -1.06
N LYS A 130 6.66 -20.08 -0.85
CA LYS A 130 7.42 -20.60 0.29
C LYS A 130 8.80 -19.92 0.38
N GLY A 131 9.17 -19.50 1.58
CA GLY A 131 10.43 -18.84 1.89
C GLY A 131 10.40 -17.30 1.75
N ASN A 132 9.35 -16.72 1.17
CA ASN A 132 9.20 -15.28 1.08
C ASN A 132 8.62 -14.70 2.37
N THR A 133 9.03 -13.47 2.68
CA THR A 133 8.53 -12.74 3.85
C THR A 133 7.21 -12.08 3.53
N ALA A 134 6.21 -12.23 4.40
CA ALA A 134 4.89 -11.63 4.26
C ALA A 134 4.49 -10.84 5.50
N LEU A 135 3.75 -9.77 5.29
CA LEU A 135 3.10 -8.97 6.34
C LEU A 135 1.67 -9.48 6.55
N ILE A 136 1.32 -9.84 7.77
CA ILE A 136 -0.03 -10.26 8.13
C ILE A 136 -0.90 -9.02 8.34
N THR A 137 -1.93 -8.86 7.49
CA THR A 137 -2.78 -7.66 7.48
C THR A 137 -4.08 -7.80 8.25
N SER A 138 -4.47 -9.03 8.62
CA SER A 138 -5.71 -9.30 9.38
C SER A 138 -5.59 -10.57 10.22
N GLY A 139 -6.48 -10.75 11.18
CA GLY A 139 -6.52 -11.89 12.07
C GLY A 139 -5.76 -11.69 13.38
N ALA A 140 -5.57 -12.77 14.16
CA ALA A 140 -4.97 -12.71 15.49
C ALA A 140 -3.50 -12.24 15.51
N ASN A 141 -2.77 -12.47 14.42
CA ASN A 141 -1.34 -12.13 14.29
C ASN A 141 -1.10 -10.90 13.41
N VAL A 142 -2.10 -10.02 13.25
CA VAL A 142 -2.02 -8.82 12.44
C VAL A 142 -0.83 -7.93 12.82
N GLY A 143 -0.16 -7.35 11.83
CA GLY A 143 1.00 -6.48 12.01
C GLY A 143 2.34 -7.21 12.19
N ASN A 144 2.32 -8.54 12.32
CA ASN A 144 3.54 -9.32 12.35
C ASN A 144 4.06 -9.59 10.93
N VAL A 145 5.37 -9.72 10.84
CA VAL A 145 6.07 -10.14 9.63
C VAL A 145 6.52 -11.57 9.86
N ALA A 146 6.20 -12.46 8.94
CA ALA A 146 6.48 -13.88 9.05
C ALA A 146 6.95 -14.45 7.71
N VAL A 147 7.62 -15.58 7.73
CA VAL A 147 8.05 -16.30 6.53
C VAL A 147 6.97 -17.29 6.12
N VAL A 148 6.64 -17.31 4.83
CA VAL A 148 5.68 -18.27 4.28
C VAL A 148 6.30 -19.67 4.30
N GLU A 149 5.72 -20.56 5.08
CA GLU A 149 6.14 -21.97 5.15
C GLU A 149 5.45 -22.81 4.09
N GLU A 150 4.14 -22.61 3.94
CA GLU A 150 3.32 -23.35 2.99
C GLU A 150 2.17 -22.49 2.49
N TYR A 151 1.88 -22.60 1.18
CA TYR A 151 0.74 -21.95 0.54
C TYR A 151 -0.13 -23.01 -0.15
N GLU A 152 -1.28 -23.32 0.44
CA GLU A 152 -2.25 -24.27 -0.08
C GLU A 152 -3.34 -23.54 -0.87
N ILE A 153 -3.41 -23.82 -2.17
CA ILE A 153 -4.50 -23.33 -3.03
C ILE A 153 -5.65 -24.31 -2.92
N THR A 154 -6.73 -23.90 -2.26
CA THR A 154 -7.94 -24.69 -2.19
C THR A 154 -8.75 -24.56 -3.49
N ARG A 155 -9.21 -25.70 -4.05
CA ARG A 155 -10.10 -25.71 -5.22
C ARG A 155 -11.58 -25.49 -4.85
N LEU A 156 -11.88 -25.43 -3.58
CA LEU A 156 -13.22 -25.14 -3.04
C LEU A 156 -13.45 -23.64 -2.98
N PRO A 157 -14.68 -23.15 -2.84
CA PRO A 157 -15.00 -21.73 -2.64
C PRO A 157 -14.52 -21.17 -1.29
N SER A 158 -13.72 -21.92 -0.54
CA SER A 158 -13.02 -21.47 0.67
C SER A 158 -11.74 -20.70 0.33
N GLU A 159 -11.34 -19.79 1.21
CA GLU A 159 -10.11 -19.02 1.07
C GLU A 159 -8.86 -19.93 1.09
N ASN A 160 -7.84 -19.54 0.34
CA ASN A 160 -6.55 -20.22 0.34
C ASN A 160 -5.89 -20.12 1.72
N LEU A 161 -5.17 -21.17 2.11
CA LEU A 161 -4.58 -21.29 3.42
C LEU A 161 -3.07 -20.99 3.34
N VAL A 162 -2.59 -20.10 4.20
CA VAL A 162 -1.16 -19.75 4.27
C VAL A 162 -0.66 -20.08 5.67
N LYS A 163 0.35 -20.94 5.76
CA LYS A 163 1.05 -21.24 7.01
C LYS A 163 2.30 -20.37 7.10
N PHE A 164 2.54 -19.81 8.26
CA PHE A 164 3.65 -18.91 8.55
C PHE A 164 4.47 -19.45 9.74
N THR A 165 5.76 -19.19 9.67
CA THR A 165 6.71 -19.38 10.78
C THR A 165 7.30 -18.05 11.19
#